data_452a5c9f5825e7c4b85acb2666d44592
#
_entry.id   452a5c9f5825e7c4b85acb2666d44592
#
_cell.length_a   1.000
_cell.length_b   1.000
_cell.length_c   1.000
_cell.angle_alpha   90.00
_cell.angle_beta   90.00
_cell.angle_gamma   90.00
#
_symmetry.space_group_name_H-M   'P 1'
#
loop_
_entity.id
_entity.type
_entity.pdbx_description
1 polymer ?
#
loop_
_entity_poly.entity_id
_entity_poly.type
_entity_poly.pdbx_seq_one_letter_code
_entity_poly.pdbx_strand_id
1 'polypeptide(L)'
;MKYGYTDTKPDLLKRLNRVEGQVRGVSKMVQEDKYCIDILTQVSAAKAALDKVALELLRDHARHCLSNDEVHSHGEGDKADELVGAVSRML
;
A
#
# COMPACT_ATOMS: atom_id res chain seq x y z
N MET A 1 4.46 20.12 -6.87
CA MET A 1 3.27 19.35 -7.27
C MET A 1 2.84 18.41 -6.18
N LYS A 2 1.56 18.37 -5.89
CA LYS A 2 1.03 17.47 -4.87
C LYS A 2 0.38 16.24 -5.47
N TYR A 3 0.68 15.11 -4.87
CA TYR A 3 -0.02 13.87 -5.20
C TYR A 3 -1.16 13.66 -4.21
N GLY A 4 -2.08 12.74 -4.52
CA GLY A 4 -3.26 12.52 -3.69
C GLY A 4 -2.96 12.14 -2.26
N TYR A 5 -1.81 11.52 -2.00
CA TYR A 5 -1.45 11.05 -0.66
C TYR A 5 -0.69 12.10 0.18
N THR A 6 -0.43 13.28 -0.37
CA THR A 6 0.41 14.27 0.32
C THR A 6 -0.09 14.63 1.71
N ASP A 7 -1.40 14.78 1.87
CA ASP A 7 -1.97 15.17 3.15
C ASP A 7 -1.98 14.04 4.18
N THR A 8 -1.94 12.79 3.72
CA THR A 8 -1.92 11.63 4.60
C THR A 8 -0.53 11.04 4.76
N LYS A 9 0.46 11.68 4.19
CA LYS A 9 1.84 11.19 4.19
C LYS A 9 2.37 10.82 5.58
N PRO A 10 2.19 11.65 6.63
CA PRO A 10 2.69 11.28 7.95
C PRO A 10 2.10 9.97 8.46
N ASP A 11 0.81 9.75 8.22
CA ASP A 11 0.15 8.53 8.65
C ASP A 11 0.64 7.33 7.86
N LEU A 12 0.83 7.51 6.56
CA LEU A 12 1.35 6.43 5.71
C LEU A 12 2.75 6.02 6.14
N LEU A 13 3.61 7.00 6.43
CA LEU A 13 4.97 6.71 6.89
C LEU A 13 4.98 5.99 8.21
N LYS A 14 4.08 6.36 9.12
CA LYS A 14 3.96 5.71 10.41
C LYS A 14 3.56 4.24 10.24
N ARG A 15 2.61 3.97 9.34
CA ARG A 15 2.19 2.61 9.04
C ARG A 15 3.31 1.80 8.40
N LEU A 16 4.04 2.42 7.48
CA LEU A 16 5.17 1.76 6.82
C LEU A 16 6.30 1.44 7.80
N ASN A 17 6.56 2.32 8.76
CA ASN A 17 7.54 2.05 9.79
C ASN A 17 7.15 0.83 10.63
N ARG A 18 5.87 0.69 10.90
CA ARG A 18 5.36 -0.47 11.62
C ARG A 18 5.56 -1.75 10.82
N VAL A 19 5.26 -1.71 9.52
CA VAL A 19 5.45 -2.85 8.64
C VAL A 19 6.93 -3.24 8.59
N GLU A 20 7.80 -2.25 8.50
CA GLU A 20 9.25 -2.50 8.50
C GLU A 20 9.67 -3.26 9.76
N GLY A 21 9.15 -2.86 10.92
CA GLY A 21 9.43 -3.56 12.16
C GLY A 21 8.90 -5.00 12.14
N GLN A 22 7.74 -5.21 11.56
CA GLN A 22 7.17 -6.55 11.44
C GLN A 22 8.02 -7.44 10.54
N VAL A 23 8.53 -6.89 9.44
CA VAL A 23 9.40 -7.64 8.53
C VAL A 23 10.70 -8.01 9.24
N ARG A 24 11.28 -7.08 10.00
CA ARG A 24 12.49 -7.40 10.79
C ARG A 24 12.21 -8.50 11.80
N GLY A 25 11.02 -8.47 12.40
CA GLY A 25 10.60 -9.53 13.32
C GLY A 25 10.53 -10.88 12.66
N VAL A 26 10.01 -10.94 11.43
CA VAL A 26 9.97 -12.18 10.66
C VAL A 26 11.38 -12.70 10.38
N SER A 27 12.29 -11.81 10.00
CA SER A 27 13.68 -12.20 9.76
C SER A 27 14.31 -12.82 11.00
N LYS A 28 14.04 -12.23 12.16
CA LYS A 28 14.55 -12.75 13.42
C LYS A 28 13.99 -14.13 13.73
N MET A 29 12.70 -14.33 13.46
CA MET A 29 12.08 -15.64 13.66
C MET A 29 12.74 -16.71 12.80
N VAL A 30 13.05 -16.37 11.55
CA VAL A 30 13.73 -17.31 10.66
C VAL A 30 15.13 -17.61 11.19
N GLN A 31 15.86 -16.59 11.63
CA GLN A 31 17.20 -16.77 12.19
C GLN A 31 17.19 -17.66 13.42
N GLU A 32 16.13 -17.59 14.21
CA GLU A 32 16.00 -18.36 15.45
C GLU A 32 15.31 -19.70 15.26
N ASP A 33 15.07 -20.06 14.03
CA ASP A 33 14.44 -21.36 13.68
C ASP A 33 13.09 -21.56 14.36
N LYS A 34 12.28 -20.50 14.39
CA LYS A 34 10.94 -20.60 14.97
C LYS A 34 10.06 -21.48 14.11
N TYR A 35 8.98 -21.94 14.71
CA TYR A 35 8.02 -22.80 14.03
C TYR A 35 7.46 -22.13 12.78
N CYS A 36 7.46 -22.88 11.68
CA CYS A 36 7.10 -22.37 10.36
C CYS A 36 5.70 -21.73 10.32
N ILE A 37 4.74 -22.33 10.97
CA ILE A 37 3.37 -21.80 10.98
C ILE A 37 3.30 -20.45 11.70
N ASP A 38 4.09 -20.31 12.77
CA ASP A 38 4.14 -19.03 13.48
C ASP A 38 4.73 -17.95 12.61
N ILE A 39 5.76 -18.29 11.85
CA ILE A 39 6.38 -17.35 10.91
C ILE A 39 5.37 -16.94 9.84
N LEU A 40 4.65 -17.90 9.28
CA LEU A 40 3.65 -17.62 8.26
C LEU A 40 2.54 -16.71 8.79
N THR A 41 2.15 -16.89 10.05
CA THR A 41 1.16 -16.03 10.68
C THR A 41 1.65 -14.58 10.74
N GLN A 42 2.93 -14.40 11.08
CA GLN A 42 3.52 -13.06 11.12
C GLN A 42 3.64 -12.46 9.72
N VAL A 43 3.98 -13.27 8.73
CA VAL A 43 4.01 -12.80 7.33
C VAL A 43 2.62 -12.31 6.91
N SER A 44 1.58 -13.07 7.27
CA SER A 44 0.21 -12.68 6.94
C SER A 44 -0.17 -11.34 7.58
N ALA A 45 0.28 -11.12 8.82
CA ALA A 45 0.00 -9.87 9.52
C ALA A 45 0.71 -8.70 8.83
N ALA A 46 1.97 -8.89 8.44
CA ALA A 46 2.72 -7.86 7.73
C ALA A 46 2.09 -7.55 6.38
N LYS A 47 1.65 -8.58 5.68
CA LYS A 47 0.98 -8.42 4.40
C LYS A 47 -0.32 -7.62 4.55
N ALA A 48 -1.12 -7.96 5.56
CA ALA A 48 -2.38 -7.26 5.80
C ALA A 48 -2.14 -5.78 6.12
N ALA A 49 -1.11 -5.48 6.90
CA ALA A 49 -0.75 -4.10 7.22
C ALA A 49 -0.31 -3.34 5.97
N LEU A 50 0.44 -4.00 5.11
CA LEU A 50 0.90 -3.39 3.86
C LEU A 50 -0.28 -3.18 2.90
N ASP A 51 -1.23 -4.10 2.87
CA ASP A 51 -2.44 -3.94 2.07
C ASP A 51 -3.22 -2.70 2.47
N LYS A 52 -3.26 -2.38 3.75
CA LYS A 52 -3.94 -1.18 4.23
C LYS A 52 -3.27 0.08 3.71
N VAL A 53 -1.94 0.09 3.65
CA VAL A 53 -1.20 1.21 3.07
C VAL A 53 -1.57 1.35 1.59
N ALA A 54 -1.61 0.24 0.87
CA ALA A 54 -1.94 0.23 -0.54
C ALA A 54 -3.35 0.76 -0.78
N LEU A 55 -4.31 0.35 0.05
CA LEU A 55 -5.69 0.82 -0.07
C LEU A 55 -5.81 2.31 0.21
N GLU A 56 -5.08 2.82 1.19
CA GLU A 56 -5.07 4.25 1.49
C GLU A 56 -4.53 5.05 0.31
N LEU A 57 -3.40 4.59 -0.24
CA LEU A 57 -2.82 5.24 -1.40
C LEU A 57 -3.78 5.23 -2.59
N LEU A 58 -4.41 4.09 -2.82
CA LEU A 58 -5.36 3.96 -3.93
C LEU A 58 -6.56 4.88 -3.74
N ARG A 59 -7.08 4.94 -2.53
CA ARG A 59 -8.22 5.80 -2.21
C ARG A 59 -7.88 7.27 -2.41
N ASP A 60 -6.73 7.69 -1.90
CA ASP A 60 -6.31 9.08 -2.02
C ASP A 60 -6.03 9.43 -3.49
N HIS A 61 -5.42 8.51 -4.22
CA HIS A 61 -5.18 8.71 -5.64
C HIS A 61 -6.49 8.85 -6.42
N ALA A 62 -7.44 7.97 -6.13
CA ALA A 62 -8.74 8.01 -6.80
C ALA A 62 -9.48 9.30 -6.51
N ARG A 63 -9.50 9.74 -5.25
CA ARG A 63 -10.13 11.01 -4.89
C ARG A 63 -9.51 12.18 -5.64
N HIS A 64 -8.19 12.20 -5.66
CA HIS A 64 -7.46 13.27 -6.31
C HIS A 64 -7.75 13.30 -7.80
N CYS A 65 -7.74 12.16 -8.44
CA CYS A 65 -8.01 12.06 -9.88
C CYS A 65 -9.46 12.38 -10.22
N LEU A 66 -10.39 11.94 -9.39
CA LEU A 66 -11.82 12.16 -9.66
C LEU A 66 -12.25 13.59 -9.38
N SER A 67 -11.61 14.25 -8.43
CA SER A 67 -11.98 15.62 -8.08
C SER A 67 -11.27 16.66 -8.94
N ASN A 68 -10.30 16.27 -9.72
CA ASN A 68 -9.49 17.17 -10.51
C ASN A 68 -9.78 17.00 -12.00
N ASP A 69 -10.65 17.87 -12.51
CA ASP A 69 -11.08 17.78 -13.91
C ASP A 69 -10.00 18.12 -14.91
N GLU A 70 -8.91 18.68 -14.48
CA GLU A 70 -7.84 19.05 -15.39
C GLU A 70 -7.05 17.88 -15.92
N VAL A 71 -7.30 16.72 -15.39
CA VAL A 71 -6.51 15.55 -15.67
C VAL A 71 -6.95 14.84 -16.94
N HIS A 72 -7.50 15.57 -17.86
CA HIS A 72 -8.07 14.92 -19.05
C HIS A 72 -7.18 14.95 -20.26
N SER A 73 -5.96 15.40 -20.10
CA SER A 73 -5.07 15.54 -21.24
C SER A 73 -4.82 14.22 -21.95
N HIS A 74 -4.95 13.11 -21.26
CA HIS A 74 -4.69 11.79 -21.85
C HIS A 74 -5.94 10.96 -22.08
N GLY A 75 -7.10 11.53 -21.79
CA GLY A 75 -8.33 10.81 -21.94
C GLY A 75 -8.66 9.94 -20.74
N GLU A 76 -9.91 9.57 -20.67
CA GLU A 76 -10.43 8.84 -19.52
C GLU A 76 -9.95 7.39 -19.46
N GLY A 77 -9.72 6.78 -20.64
CA GLY A 77 -9.29 5.40 -20.68
C GLY A 77 -7.98 5.16 -19.97
N ASP A 78 -7.04 6.08 -20.11
CA ASP A 78 -5.73 5.94 -19.50
C ASP A 78 -5.81 5.93 -17.97
N LYS A 79 -6.66 6.78 -17.41
CA LYS A 79 -6.83 6.84 -15.95
C LYS A 79 -7.53 5.60 -15.43
N ALA A 80 -8.54 5.14 -16.13
CA ALA A 80 -9.26 3.94 -15.74
C ALA A 80 -8.34 2.72 -15.80
N ASP A 81 -7.57 2.60 -16.86
CA ASP A 81 -6.64 1.49 -17.01
C ASP A 81 -5.57 1.50 -15.93
N GLU A 82 -5.11 2.68 -15.56
CA GLU A 82 -4.13 2.83 -14.50
C GLU A 82 -4.67 2.32 -13.16
N LEU A 83 -5.90 2.69 -12.84
CA LEU A 83 -6.54 2.24 -11.60
C LEU A 83 -6.77 0.74 -11.60
N VAL A 84 -7.27 0.20 -12.71
CA VAL A 84 -7.50 -1.23 -12.82
C VAL A 84 -6.18 -2.00 -12.67
N GLY A 85 -5.12 -1.50 -13.30
CA GLY A 85 -3.81 -2.11 -13.16
C GLY A 85 -3.31 -2.12 -11.74
N ALA A 86 -3.51 -1.01 -11.02
CA ALA A 86 -3.10 -0.91 -9.62
C ALA A 86 -3.86 -1.90 -8.75
N VAL A 87 -5.17 -2.00 -8.94
CA VAL A 87 -6.00 -2.96 -8.17
C VAL A 87 -5.56 -4.38 -8.46
N SER A 88 -5.29 -4.69 -9.74
CA SER A 88 -4.87 -6.04 -10.12
C SER A 88 -3.58 -6.45 -9.44
N ARG A 89 -2.65 -5.51 -9.27
CA ARG A 89 -1.39 -5.81 -8.59
C ARG A 89 -1.56 -6.08 -7.11
N MET A 90 -2.65 -5.60 -6.51
CA MET A 90 -2.93 -5.83 -5.09
C MET A 90 -3.55 -7.20 -4.82
N LEU A 91 -4.20 -7.76 -5.82
CA LEU A 91 -4.85 -9.06 -5.68
C LEU A 91 -3.86 -10.19 -5.91
#